data_5e94b5b2e622d6d3b4ae4503359b01bb
#
_entry.id   5e94b5b2e622d6d3b4ae4503359b01bb
#
_cell.length_a   1.000
_cell.length_b   1.000
_cell.length_c   1.000
_cell.angle_alpha   90.00
_cell.angle_beta   90.00
_cell.angle_gamma   90.00
#
_symmetry.space_group_name_H-M   'P 1'
#
loop_
_entity.id
_entity.type
_entity.pdbx_description
1 polymer ?
#
loop_
_entity_poly.entity_id
_entity_poly.type
_entity_poly.pdbx_seq_one_letter_code
_entity_poly.pdbx_strand_id
1 'polypeptide(L)'
;MSLTAQVAIVGCGPVGALLGNLLGRRGISCLIVEKQPSQYPLPRAVHFDGESMRVFQAAGLAEEILPDVLVGKGMRFQDGSGKVLVDWPRAQDIGPLGWHESYRFHQPDLEAVLRRGLAQFSDCVLMSGCAVTALSQNADDVLLSLDDGRTVAADYVVGCDGAQSFVRNALNVEFDDLGFKQDWLVVDLLINGAAADRGDYTIQFCDADQPATYVRGPGRRRRWELRLEDGAAPETEAKAWEMLQRWVSPEDAEMERFAVYTFRSAIAKDWRVGRCFLAGDAAHLTPPFMGQGMCAGVRDVANLAWKLAGVLGGGRAGVLDSYQSERFANVQEFIALAVDLGRLISQTTAGVAAKGKMKSIWPALGAGLGARDGLGGTLAPQVRAADGRLSDEVADGGFYVLAQARFDAAVPVVVAAEGWLSDRGVFGVVVRPDGYVFGGAEDQAGLLDLAAECRRLLK
;
A
#
# COMPACT_ATOMS: atom_id res chain seq x y z
N MET A 1 -3.71 30.44 16.86
CA MET A 1 -3.23 30.77 15.50
C MET A 1 -3.92 29.83 14.53
N SER A 2 -4.48 30.35 13.44
CA SER A 2 -5.05 29.53 12.36
C SER A 2 -3.97 29.27 11.31
N LEU A 3 -3.79 28.00 10.95
CA LEU A 3 -2.93 27.53 9.89
C LEU A 3 -3.81 27.20 8.66
N THR A 4 -3.25 27.32 7.46
CA THR A 4 -3.99 27.03 6.22
C THR A 4 -3.16 26.12 5.32
N ALA A 5 -3.81 25.19 4.61
CA ALA A 5 -3.22 24.35 3.58
C ALA A 5 -4.30 23.97 2.56
N GLN A 6 -3.91 23.56 1.36
CA GLN A 6 -4.86 22.97 0.42
C GLN A 6 -5.32 21.57 0.89
N VAL A 7 -4.40 20.78 1.44
CA VAL A 7 -4.74 19.47 1.98
C VAL A 7 -4.18 19.31 3.39
N ALA A 8 -5.04 18.98 4.36
CA ALA A 8 -4.61 18.54 5.67
C ALA A 8 -4.61 17.00 5.72
N ILE A 9 -3.50 16.41 6.14
CA ILE A 9 -3.32 14.97 6.28
C ILE A 9 -3.27 14.65 7.77
N VAL A 10 -4.15 13.79 8.26
CA VAL A 10 -4.16 13.36 9.66
C VAL A 10 -3.48 12.00 9.75
N GLY A 11 -2.34 11.94 10.44
CA GLY A 11 -1.46 10.77 10.55
C GLY A 11 -0.27 10.82 9.59
N CYS A 12 0.95 10.59 10.13
CA CYS A 12 2.21 10.56 9.37
C CYS A 12 2.88 9.18 9.45
N GLY A 13 2.08 8.11 9.37
CA GLY A 13 2.57 6.77 9.05
C GLY A 13 2.94 6.65 7.57
N PRO A 14 3.27 5.43 7.07
CA PRO A 14 3.73 5.23 5.69
C PRO A 14 2.77 5.84 4.64
N VAL A 15 1.46 5.70 4.84
CA VAL A 15 0.43 6.16 3.89
C VAL A 15 0.33 7.69 3.88
N GLY A 16 0.26 8.33 5.06
CA GLY A 16 0.14 9.79 5.14
C GLY A 16 1.41 10.51 4.71
N ALA A 17 2.59 9.99 5.09
CA ALA A 17 3.86 10.53 4.65
C ALA A 17 4.05 10.41 3.13
N LEU A 18 3.64 9.28 2.53
CA LEU A 18 3.66 9.09 1.09
C LEU A 18 2.70 10.04 0.36
N LEU A 19 1.47 10.22 0.89
CA LEU A 19 0.52 11.19 0.34
C LEU A 19 1.11 12.60 0.30
N GLY A 20 1.74 13.03 1.40
CA GLY A 20 2.41 14.33 1.46
C GLY A 20 3.50 14.48 0.39
N ASN A 21 4.33 13.46 0.15
CA ASN A 21 5.34 13.46 -0.92
C ASN A 21 4.69 13.54 -2.32
N LEU A 22 3.65 12.75 -2.57
CA LEU A 22 2.95 12.74 -3.86
C LEU A 22 2.26 14.07 -4.17
N LEU A 23 1.70 14.74 -3.16
CA LEU A 23 1.08 16.06 -3.29
C LEU A 23 2.14 17.17 -3.42
N GLY A 24 3.21 17.11 -2.61
CA GLY A 24 4.31 18.07 -2.68
C GLY A 24 4.97 18.10 -4.06
N ARG A 25 5.22 16.93 -4.67
CA ARG A 25 5.72 16.85 -6.06
C ARG A 25 4.78 17.51 -7.09
N ARG A 26 3.50 17.68 -6.76
CA ARG A 26 2.50 18.36 -7.61
C ARG A 26 2.26 19.82 -7.23
N GLY A 27 3.08 20.36 -6.32
CA GLY A 27 2.97 21.75 -5.86
C GLY A 27 1.74 22.02 -4.99
N ILE A 28 1.15 21.00 -4.39
CA ILE A 28 0.01 21.16 -3.48
C ILE A 28 0.50 21.37 -2.06
N SER A 29 0.07 22.45 -1.42
CA SER A 29 0.41 22.73 -0.03
C SER A 29 -0.27 21.75 0.91
N CYS A 30 0.53 21.14 1.80
CA CYS A 30 0.07 20.12 2.73
C CYS A 30 0.42 20.48 4.18
N LEU A 31 -0.50 20.21 5.10
CA LEU A 31 -0.21 20.23 6.52
C LEU A 31 -0.50 18.84 7.09
N ILE A 32 0.55 18.18 7.56
CA ILE A 32 0.47 16.82 8.07
C ILE A 32 0.49 16.88 9.60
N VAL A 33 -0.58 16.39 10.24
CA VAL A 33 -0.73 16.37 11.70
C VAL A 33 -0.49 14.97 12.21
N GLU A 34 0.51 14.79 13.07
CA GLU A 34 0.88 13.51 13.68
C GLU A 34 0.86 13.62 15.21
N LYS A 35 0.06 12.79 15.86
CA LYS A 35 -0.10 12.79 17.32
C LYS A 35 1.16 12.35 18.08
N GLN A 36 1.97 11.49 17.47
CA GLN A 36 3.20 11.03 18.08
C GLN A 36 4.30 12.10 17.93
N PRO A 37 5.09 12.38 18.98
CA PRO A 37 6.16 13.38 18.90
C PRO A 37 7.33 12.91 18.02
N SER A 38 7.47 11.61 17.84
CA SER A 38 8.51 10.98 17.01
C SER A 38 7.94 9.85 16.19
N GLN A 39 8.71 9.38 15.23
CA GLN A 39 8.41 8.18 14.47
C GLN A 39 8.26 6.96 15.40
N TYR A 40 7.28 6.10 15.12
CA TYR A 40 7.12 4.86 15.86
C TYR A 40 8.29 3.91 15.55
N PRO A 41 9.02 3.44 16.56
CA PRO A 41 10.30 2.77 16.35
C PRO A 41 10.18 1.29 15.93
N LEU A 42 8.98 0.70 16.00
CA LEU A 42 8.80 -0.73 15.81
C LEU A 42 8.03 -1.04 14.52
N PRO A 43 8.43 -2.10 13.78
CA PRO A 43 7.82 -2.42 12.49
C PRO A 43 6.43 -3.05 12.67
N ARG A 44 5.45 -2.59 11.89
CA ARG A 44 4.14 -3.25 11.72
C ARG A 44 4.16 -4.09 10.44
N ALA A 45 4.34 -3.46 9.29
CA ALA A 45 4.52 -4.12 8.01
C ALA A 45 5.99 -4.55 7.80
N VAL A 46 6.19 -5.62 7.02
CA VAL A 46 7.51 -6.20 6.70
C VAL A 46 7.64 -6.55 5.21
N HIS A 47 6.62 -6.26 4.43
CA HIS A 47 6.53 -6.57 3.02
C HIS A 47 5.86 -5.45 2.25
N PHE A 48 6.36 -5.19 1.04
CA PHE A 48 5.63 -4.49 -0.01
C PHE A 48 5.95 -5.08 -1.39
N ASP A 49 5.09 -4.80 -2.37
CA ASP A 49 5.19 -5.33 -3.73
C ASP A 49 5.78 -4.34 -4.73
N GLY A 50 6.00 -4.79 -5.96
CA GLY A 50 6.56 -3.98 -7.04
C GLY A 50 5.68 -2.80 -7.44
N GLU A 51 4.35 -2.89 -7.24
CA GLU A 51 3.46 -1.76 -7.47
C GLU A 51 3.68 -0.66 -6.43
N SER A 52 3.84 -1.04 -5.15
CA SER A 52 4.21 -0.08 -4.11
C SER A 52 5.56 0.60 -4.39
N MET A 53 6.56 -0.15 -4.89
CA MET A 53 7.85 0.43 -5.30
C MET A 53 7.68 1.42 -6.47
N ARG A 54 6.80 1.13 -7.43
CA ARG A 54 6.44 2.05 -8.51
C ARG A 54 5.82 3.35 -7.98
N VAL A 55 5.01 3.28 -6.92
CA VAL A 55 4.46 4.48 -6.27
C VAL A 55 5.55 5.26 -5.52
N PHE A 56 6.50 4.58 -4.85
CA PHE A 56 7.66 5.24 -4.25
C PHE A 56 8.55 5.90 -5.31
N GLN A 57 8.68 5.29 -6.50
CA GLN A 57 9.33 5.94 -7.66
C GLN A 57 8.58 7.21 -8.08
N ALA A 58 7.25 7.16 -8.17
CA ALA A 58 6.44 8.34 -8.49
C ALA A 58 6.58 9.46 -7.43
N ALA A 59 6.85 9.10 -6.17
CA ALA A 59 7.21 10.04 -5.11
C ALA A 59 8.67 10.53 -5.16
N GLY A 60 9.52 9.95 -6.04
CA GLY A 60 10.94 10.29 -6.18
C GLY A 60 11.84 9.67 -5.10
N LEU A 61 11.39 8.61 -4.43
CA LEU A 61 12.05 8.06 -3.24
C LEU A 61 12.56 6.62 -3.43
N ALA A 62 12.30 5.98 -4.57
CA ALA A 62 12.66 4.57 -4.79
C ALA A 62 14.16 4.31 -4.62
N GLU A 63 15.02 5.18 -5.15
CA GLU A 63 16.48 5.04 -5.06
C GLU A 63 17.01 5.14 -3.62
N GLU A 64 16.34 5.93 -2.76
CA GLU A 64 16.69 6.01 -1.34
C GLU A 64 16.21 4.79 -0.54
N ILE A 65 15.13 4.12 -1.00
CA ILE A 65 14.55 2.96 -0.35
C ILE A 65 15.29 1.67 -0.69
N LEU A 66 15.80 1.54 -1.93
CA LEU A 66 16.42 0.32 -2.45
C LEU A 66 17.54 -0.27 -1.58
N PRO A 67 18.47 0.53 -1.00
CA PRO A 67 19.56 -0.01 -0.19
C PRO A 67 19.12 -0.74 1.07
N ASP A 68 17.93 -0.41 1.60
CA ASP A 68 17.42 -0.89 2.89
C ASP A 68 16.40 -2.03 2.75
N VAL A 69 16.22 -2.57 1.53
CA VAL A 69 15.25 -3.64 1.27
C VAL A 69 15.90 -4.90 0.73
N LEU A 70 15.22 -6.02 0.87
CA LEU A 70 15.59 -7.31 0.28
C LEU A 70 14.56 -7.73 -0.74
N VAL A 71 15.00 -8.29 -1.87
CA VAL A 71 14.10 -8.96 -2.82
C VAL A 71 13.56 -10.23 -2.19
N GLY A 72 12.24 -10.35 -2.12
CA GLY A 72 11.56 -11.50 -1.53
C GLY A 72 11.65 -12.73 -2.43
N LYS A 73 12.09 -13.88 -1.89
CA LYS A 73 12.22 -15.13 -2.65
C LYS A 73 10.88 -15.84 -2.88
N GLY A 74 9.87 -15.54 -2.08
CA GLY A 74 8.57 -16.18 -2.14
C GLY A 74 8.06 -16.65 -0.80
N MET A 75 7.11 -17.59 -0.84
CA MET A 75 6.47 -18.16 0.34
C MET A 75 6.43 -19.68 0.22
N ARG A 76 6.60 -20.38 1.33
CA ARG A 76 6.44 -21.83 1.46
C ARG A 76 5.44 -22.17 2.54
N PHE A 77 4.63 -23.16 2.29
CA PHE A 77 3.76 -23.77 3.28
C PHE A 77 4.38 -25.09 3.70
N GLN A 78 4.57 -25.28 5.00
CA GLN A 78 5.19 -26.47 5.56
C GLN A 78 4.26 -27.07 6.63
N ASP A 79 4.28 -28.40 6.77
CA ASP A 79 3.66 -29.07 7.91
C ASP A 79 4.57 -29.03 9.16
N GLY A 80 4.06 -29.58 10.28
CA GLY A 80 4.80 -29.63 11.54
C GLY A 80 6.10 -30.47 11.49
N SER A 81 6.29 -31.31 10.45
CA SER A 81 7.53 -32.07 10.21
C SER A 81 8.55 -31.30 9.37
N GLY A 82 8.17 -30.12 8.81
CA GLY A 82 8.98 -29.34 7.89
C GLY A 82 8.86 -29.75 6.43
N LYS A 83 7.95 -30.68 6.09
CA LYS A 83 7.67 -31.05 4.70
C LYS A 83 6.97 -29.90 4.00
N VAL A 84 7.51 -29.50 2.83
CA VAL A 84 6.90 -28.47 1.98
C VAL A 84 5.62 -29.01 1.34
N LEU A 85 4.50 -28.34 1.62
CA LEU A 85 3.18 -28.63 1.07
C LEU A 85 2.91 -27.80 -0.20
N VAL A 86 3.29 -26.52 -0.19
CA VAL A 86 3.21 -25.62 -1.31
C VAL A 86 4.50 -24.80 -1.37
N ASP A 87 5.12 -24.74 -2.55
CA ASP A 87 6.23 -23.85 -2.87
C ASP A 87 5.73 -22.76 -3.81
N TRP A 88 5.82 -21.51 -3.37
CA TRP A 88 5.36 -20.36 -4.14
C TRP A 88 6.50 -19.36 -4.31
N PRO A 89 7.45 -19.64 -5.23
CA PRO A 89 8.56 -18.74 -5.51
C PRO A 89 8.06 -17.46 -6.19
N ARG A 90 8.79 -16.37 -5.98
CA ARG A 90 8.66 -15.11 -6.72
C ARG A 90 9.75 -15.03 -7.78
N ALA A 91 9.41 -14.45 -8.93
CA ALA A 91 10.40 -14.11 -9.94
C ALA A 91 11.48 -13.19 -9.33
N GLN A 92 12.76 -13.48 -9.64
CA GLN A 92 13.88 -12.70 -9.12
C GLN A 92 14.33 -11.62 -10.09
N ASP A 93 13.86 -11.68 -11.33
CA ASP A 93 14.09 -10.66 -12.34
C ASP A 93 13.17 -9.45 -12.13
N ILE A 94 13.50 -8.36 -12.79
CA ILE A 94 12.65 -7.18 -12.85
C ILE A 94 11.35 -7.56 -13.57
N GLY A 95 10.23 -7.34 -12.90
CA GLY A 95 8.91 -7.65 -13.42
C GLY A 95 8.36 -6.56 -14.36
N PRO A 96 7.12 -6.76 -14.88
CA PRO A 96 6.52 -5.85 -15.85
C PRO A 96 6.26 -4.44 -15.31
N LEU A 97 6.33 -4.24 -14.00
CA LEU A 97 6.18 -2.92 -13.37
C LEU A 97 7.50 -2.14 -13.25
N GLY A 98 8.61 -2.65 -13.84
CA GLY A 98 9.93 -2.04 -13.75
C GLY A 98 10.67 -2.34 -12.44
N TRP A 99 10.08 -3.15 -11.56
CA TRP A 99 10.58 -3.49 -10.23
C TRP A 99 10.44 -4.99 -9.96
N HIS A 100 11.12 -5.51 -8.91
CA HIS A 100 10.86 -6.89 -8.46
C HIS A 100 9.46 -7.04 -7.90
N GLU A 101 8.89 -8.23 -7.96
CA GLU A 101 7.52 -8.49 -7.51
C GLU A 101 7.30 -8.31 -6.01
N SER A 102 8.36 -8.47 -5.20
CA SER A 102 8.22 -8.56 -3.73
C SER A 102 9.48 -8.08 -3.04
N TYR A 103 9.30 -7.27 -2.01
CA TYR A 103 10.37 -6.75 -1.16
C TYR A 103 10.09 -7.03 0.30
N ARG A 104 11.17 -7.25 1.07
CA ARG A 104 11.17 -7.27 2.53
C ARG A 104 11.85 -6.02 3.03
N PHE A 105 11.29 -5.40 4.05
CA PHE A 105 11.79 -4.11 4.56
C PHE A 105 11.60 -3.99 6.07
N HIS A 106 12.26 -3.02 6.65
CA HIS A 106 12.03 -2.58 8.02
C HIS A 106 11.23 -1.27 7.98
N GLN A 107 10.01 -1.28 8.52
CA GLN A 107 9.09 -0.15 8.38
C GLN A 107 9.65 1.18 8.92
N PRO A 108 10.34 1.23 10.08
CA PRO A 108 10.97 2.48 10.54
C PRO A 108 11.94 3.09 9.52
N ASP A 109 12.74 2.29 8.82
CA ASP A 109 13.69 2.79 7.82
C ASP A 109 12.93 3.41 6.62
N LEU A 110 11.89 2.75 6.13
CA LEU A 110 11.00 3.29 5.10
C LEU A 110 10.33 4.60 5.53
N GLU A 111 9.76 4.65 6.74
CA GLU A 111 9.11 5.86 7.25
C GLU A 111 10.11 7.02 7.38
N ALA A 112 11.36 6.74 7.78
CA ALA A 112 12.40 7.74 7.83
C ALA A 112 12.70 8.35 6.46
N VAL A 113 12.75 7.53 5.39
CA VAL A 113 12.90 8.02 4.01
C VAL A 113 11.69 8.86 3.61
N LEU A 114 10.47 8.39 3.84
CA LEU A 114 9.26 9.11 3.49
C LEU A 114 9.15 10.47 4.20
N ARG A 115 9.51 10.54 5.48
CA ARG A 115 9.52 11.79 6.27
C ARG A 115 10.61 12.75 5.82
N ARG A 116 11.82 12.27 5.48
CA ARG A 116 12.88 13.10 4.88
C ARG A 116 12.44 13.66 3.53
N GLY A 117 11.72 12.87 2.74
CA GLY A 117 11.16 13.31 1.46
C GLY A 117 10.27 14.54 1.59
N LEU A 118 9.46 14.63 2.65
CA LEU A 118 8.60 15.80 2.91
C LEU A 118 9.38 17.10 3.03
N ALA A 119 10.58 17.07 3.61
CA ALA A 119 11.41 18.25 3.79
C ALA A 119 11.94 18.87 2.48
N GLN A 120 11.79 18.19 1.36
CA GLN A 120 12.12 18.73 0.03
C GLN A 120 11.08 19.77 -0.45
N PHE A 121 9.89 19.82 0.14
CA PHE A 121 8.78 20.67 -0.27
C PHE A 121 8.50 21.72 0.80
N SER A 122 8.78 23.02 0.49
CA SER A 122 8.56 24.14 1.43
C SER A 122 7.11 24.28 1.90
N ASP A 123 6.18 23.83 1.05
CA ASP A 123 4.73 23.94 1.28
C ASP A 123 4.13 22.68 1.93
N CYS A 124 4.97 21.69 2.30
CA CYS A 124 4.57 20.49 3.02
C CYS A 124 5.12 20.55 4.45
N VAL A 125 4.26 20.84 5.43
CA VAL A 125 4.66 21.03 6.83
C VAL A 125 4.20 19.83 7.66
N LEU A 126 5.14 19.16 8.31
CA LEU A 126 4.86 18.11 9.31
C LEU A 126 4.80 18.70 10.71
N MET A 127 3.67 18.52 11.40
CA MET A 127 3.43 18.86 12.78
C MET A 127 3.35 17.58 13.62
N SER A 128 4.46 17.22 14.28
CA SER A 128 4.52 16.07 15.18
C SER A 128 4.19 16.47 16.62
N GLY A 129 3.67 15.53 17.41
CA GLY A 129 3.26 15.77 18.80
C GLY A 129 2.00 16.60 18.94
N CYS A 130 1.15 16.61 17.91
CA CYS A 130 -0.13 17.30 17.88
C CYS A 130 -1.26 16.34 17.51
N ALA A 131 -2.32 16.30 18.29
CA ALA A 131 -3.50 15.50 17.99
C ALA A 131 -4.65 16.37 17.48
N VAL A 132 -5.37 15.87 16.47
CA VAL A 132 -6.67 16.46 16.07
C VAL A 132 -7.71 16.07 17.10
N THR A 133 -8.44 17.05 17.63
CA THR A 133 -9.46 16.88 18.67
C THR A 133 -10.88 17.17 18.20
N ALA A 134 -11.05 17.95 17.11
CA ALA A 134 -12.33 18.19 16.47
C ALA A 134 -12.15 18.37 14.97
N LEU A 135 -13.19 18.00 14.21
CA LEU A 135 -13.32 18.17 12.79
C LEU A 135 -14.71 18.72 12.48
N SER A 136 -14.76 19.79 11.70
CA SER A 136 -16.00 20.31 11.12
C SER A 136 -15.76 20.67 9.67
N GLN A 137 -16.80 20.63 8.82
CA GLN A 137 -16.70 21.00 7.41
C GLN A 137 -17.94 21.77 6.97
N ASN A 138 -17.75 22.59 5.97
CA ASN A 138 -18.81 23.31 5.24
C ASN A 138 -18.66 23.09 3.72
N ALA A 139 -19.32 23.90 2.90
CA ALA A 139 -19.23 23.79 1.45
C ALA A 139 -17.82 24.16 0.89
N ASP A 140 -17.08 25.00 1.59
CA ASP A 140 -15.85 25.62 1.07
C ASP A 140 -14.58 25.02 1.67
N ASP A 141 -14.59 24.66 2.98
CA ASP A 141 -13.43 24.19 3.69
C ASP A 141 -13.74 23.15 4.79
N VAL A 142 -12.66 22.60 5.35
CA VAL A 142 -12.67 21.75 6.57
C VAL A 142 -11.81 22.44 7.62
N LEU A 143 -12.32 22.52 8.85
CA LEU A 143 -11.62 23.04 10.01
C LEU A 143 -11.26 21.90 10.97
N LEU A 144 -9.99 21.77 11.29
CA LEU A 144 -9.47 20.87 12.32
C LEU A 144 -9.07 21.69 13.55
N SER A 145 -9.44 21.24 14.76
CA SER A 145 -8.92 21.75 16.02
C SER A 145 -7.85 20.82 16.56
N LEU A 146 -6.75 21.37 17.07
CA LEU A 146 -5.64 20.63 17.63
C LEU A 146 -5.64 20.71 19.16
N ASP A 147 -5.03 19.73 19.81
CA ASP A 147 -4.93 19.63 21.29
C ASP A 147 -4.11 20.78 21.92
N ASP A 148 -3.26 21.44 21.15
CA ASP A 148 -2.47 22.61 21.59
C ASP A 148 -3.20 23.96 21.37
N GLY A 149 -4.46 23.92 20.98
CA GLY A 149 -5.30 25.10 20.77
C GLY A 149 -5.16 25.79 19.42
N ARG A 150 -4.31 25.27 18.50
CA ARG A 150 -4.25 25.74 17.11
C ARG A 150 -5.42 25.18 16.31
N THR A 151 -5.68 25.80 15.15
CA THR A 151 -6.65 25.34 14.17
C THR A 151 -6.00 25.24 12.81
N VAL A 152 -6.49 24.30 11.98
CA VAL A 152 -6.08 24.12 10.59
C VAL A 152 -7.31 24.23 9.70
N ALA A 153 -7.31 25.14 8.76
CA ALA A 153 -8.30 25.22 7.68
C ALA A 153 -7.72 24.64 6.40
N ALA A 154 -8.44 23.75 5.73
CA ALA A 154 -7.99 23.12 4.49
C ALA A 154 -9.12 22.93 3.50
N ASP A 155 -8.80 22.94 2.20
CA ASP A 155 -9.79 22.64 1.15
C ASP A 155 -10.27 21.18 1.25
N TYR A 156 -9.36 20.27 1.62
CA TYR A 156 -9.63 18.85 1.83
C TYR A 156 -8.87 18.28 3.03
N VAL A 157 -9.45 17.24 3.65
CA VAL A 157 -8.79 16.46 4.71
C VAL A 157 -8.68 15.01 4.29
N VAL A 158 -7.52 14.39 4.54
CA VAL A 158 -7.33 12.95 4.34
C VAL A 158 -6.93 12.29 5.65
N GLY A 159 -7.78 11.41 6.18
CA GLY A 159 -7.50 10.55 7.33
C GLY A 159 -6.60 9.38 6.93
N CYS A 160 -5.33 9.45 7.35
CA CYS A 160 -4.33 8.37 7.26
C CYS A 160 -3.91 7.90 8.65
N ASP A 161 -4.80 8.02 9.63
CA ASP A 161 -4.55 7.92 11.08
C ASP A 161 -4.80 6.51 11.65
N GLY A 162 -4.82 5.50 10.76
CA GLY A 162 -4.75 4.09 11.11
C GLY A 162 -6.08 3.49 11.58
N ALA A 163 -6.00 2.26 12.10
CA ALA A 163 -7.15 1.42 12.43
C ALA A 163 -8.15 2.07 13.42
N GLN A 164 -7.64 2.90 14.33
CA GLN A 164 -8.44 3.64 15.32
C GLN A 164 -8.71 5.09 14.88
N SER A 165 -8.85 5.33 13.58
CA SER A 165 -8.96 6.65 12.97
C SER A 165 -9.92 7.59 13.69
N PHE A 166 -9.38 8.72 14.11
CA PHE A 166 -10.15 9.86 14.61
C PHE A 166 -11.03 10.44 13.49
N VAL A 167 -10.47 10.60 12.29
CA VAL A 167 -11.19 11.19 11.15
C VAL A 167 -12.42 10.35 10.80
N ARG A 168 -12.27 9.01 10.67
CA ARG A 168 -13.40 8.11 10.43
C ARG A 168 -14.50 8.26 11.50
N ASN A 169 -14.08 8.25 12.75
CA ASN A 169 -15.03 8.36 13.88
C ASN A 169 -15.73 9.73 13.92
N ALA A 170 -15.00 10.82 13.66
CA ALA A 170 -15.56 12.17 13.62
C ALA A 170 -16.58 12.36 12.47
N LEU A 171 -16.40 11.61 11.38
CA LEU A 171 -17.33 11.56 10.25
C LEU A 171 -18.50 10.58 10.46
N ASN A 172 -18.53 9.86 11.59
CA ASN A 172 -19.51 8.80 11.88
C ASN A 172 -19.56 7.69 10.81
N VAL A 173 -18.43 7.39 10.18
CA VAL A 173 -18.34 6.32 9.19
C VAL A 173 -18.13 4.98 9.89
N GLU A 174 -19.01 4.03 9.61
CA GLU A 174 -18.97 2.68 10.15
C GLU A 174 -18.01 1.79 9.32
N PHE A 175 -17.44 0.77 10.00
CA PHE A 175 -16.83 -0.37 9.35
C PHE A 175 -17.84 -1.48 9.11
N ASP A 176 -17.84 -2.07 7.92
CA ASP A 176 -18.41 -3.39 7.68
C ASP A 176 -17.38 -4.44 8.09
N ASP A 177 -17.75 -5.27 9.06
CA ASP A 177 -16.94 -6.42 9.50
C ASP A 177 -17.11 -7.57 8.49
N LEU A 178 -16.00 -7.99 7.87
CA LEU A 178 -16.00 -9.05 6.87
C LEU A 178 -15.79 -10.46 7.48
N GLY A 179 -15.92 -10.56 8.81
CA GLY A 179 -16.05 -11.83 9.55
C GLY A 179 -14.72 -12.57 9.78
N PHE A 180 -13.56 -11.95 9.64
CA PHE A 180 -12.30 -12.52 10.06
C PHE A 180 -11.75 -11.79 11.29
N LYS A 181 -11.50 -12.54 12.35
CA LYS A 181 -10.88 -12.04 13.58
C LYS A 181 -10.03 -13.14 14.21
N GLN A 182 -8.75 -12.91 14.43
CA GLN A 182 -7.83 -13.83 15.11
C GLN A 182 -6.78 -13.05 15.88
N ASP A 183 -6.41 -13.52 17.05
CA ASP A 183 -5.29 -12.97 17.82
C ASP A 183 -4.00 -13.69 17.48
N TRP A 184 -2.95 -12.91 17.25
CA TRP A 184 -1.62 -13.40 16.88
C TRP A 184 -0.56 -12.70 17.72
N LEU A 185 0.37 -13.49 18.27
CA LEU A 185 1.60 -13.00 18.86
C LEU A 185 2.58 -12.69 17.73
N VAL A 186 3.01 -11.46 17.63
CA VAL A 186 4.06 -11.00 16.69
C VAL A 186 5.32 -10.74 17.47
N VAL A 187 6.40 -11.43 17.10
CA VAL A 187 7.73 -11.31 17.74
C VAL A 187 8.75 -10.90 16.68
N ASP A 188 9.43 -9.79 16.93
CA ASP A 188 10.56 -9.34 16.11
C ASP A 188 11.87 -9.65 16.83
N LEU A 189 12.79 -10.32 16.12
CA LEU A 189 14.05 -10.83 16.64
C LEU A 189 15.24 -10.31 15.83
N LEU A 190 16.37 -10.10 16.50
CA LEU A 190 17.69 -9.95 15.92
C LEU A 190 18.49 -11.23 16.12
N ILE A 191 18.67 -12.02 15.05
CA ILE A 191 19.40 -13.28 15.16
C ILE A 191 20.91 -13.07 15.33
N ASN A 192 21.53 -13.91 16.18
CA ASN A 192 22.97 -13.84 16.48
C ASN A 192 23.81 -14.79 15.59
N GLY A 193 23.17 -15.72 14.87
CA GLY A 193 23.86 -16.70 14.04
C GLY A 193 22.93 -17.45 13.10
N ALA A 194 23.48 -18.43 12.39
CA ALA A 194 22.74 -19.22 11.39
C ALA A 194 21.71 -20.18 11.99
N ALA A 195 21.82 -20.53 13.28
CA ALA A 195 20.91 -21.49 13.92
C ALA A 195 19.45 -21.02 13.94
N ALA A 196 19.23 -19.71 14.12
CA ALA A 196 17.91 -19.08 14.10
C ALA A 196 17.41 -18.70 12.68
N ASP A 197 18.23 -18.86 11.65
CA ASP A 197 17.87 -18.50 10.28
C ASP A 197 17.15 -19.66 9.58
N ARG A 198 15.92 -19.41 9.11
CA ARG A 198 15.11 -20.36 8.34
C ARG A 198 15.19 -20.12 6.83
N GLY A 199 16.15 -19.29 6.38
CA GLY A 199 16.37 -18.96 4.97
C GLY A 199 15.55 -17.79 4.47
N ASP A 200 15.49 -17.64 3.14
CA ASP A 200 15.02 -16.43 2.46
C ASP A 200 13.51 -16.40 2.20
N TYR A 201 12.84 -17.55 2.32
CA TYR A 201 11.40 -17.64 2.09
C TYR A 201 10.63 -17.22 3.34
N THR A 202 9.47 -16.60 3.12
CA THR A 202 8.42 -16.59 4.16
C THR A 202 7.91 -18.00 4.32
N ILE A 203 7.85 -18.51 5.55
CA ILE A 203 7.38 -19.87 5.83
C ILE A 203 6.07 -19.78 6.61
N GLN A 204 5.03 -20.41 6.08
CA GLN A 204 3.76 -20.61 6.75
C GLN A 204 3.78 -22.03 7.34
N PHE A 205 3.85 -22.15 8.66
CA PHE A 205 3.76 -23.42 9.35
C PHE A 205 2.29 -23.78 9.54
N CYS A 206 1.82 -24.73 8.70
CA CYS A 206 0.46 -25.27 8.74
C CYS A 206 0.40 -26.42 9.75
N ASP A 207 0.60 -26.10 10.99
CA ASP A 207 0.54 -27.02 12.13
C ASP A 207 -0.77 -26.76 12.87
N ALA A 208 -1.58 -27.82 13.09
CA ALA A 208 -2.87 -27.69 13.75
C ALA A 208 -2.73 -27.20 15.20
N ASP A 209 -1.64 -27.61 15.88
CA ASP A 209 -1.40 -27.25 17.28
C ASP A 209 -0.88 -25.82 17.43
N GLN A 210 -0.02 -25.38 16.50
CA GLN A 210 0.58 -24.04 16.54
C GLN A 210 0.80 -23.49 15.13
N PRO A 211 -0.22 -22.94 14.48
CA PRO A 211 -0.05 -22.19 13.24
C PRO A 211 0.89 -21.00 13.43
N ALA A 212 1.90 -20.87 12.57
CA ALA A 212 2.88 -19.82 12.68
C ALA A 212 3.37 -19.33 11.32
N THR A 213 3.91 -18.11 11.30
CA THR A 213 4.58 -17.53 10.14
C THR A 213 5.99 -17.10 10.52
N TYR A 214 6.96 -17.44 9.68
CA TYR A 214 8.30 -16.88 9.73
C TYR A 214 8.51 -15.93 8.56
N VAL A 215 9.06 -14.74 8.83
CA VAL A 215 9.40 -13.75 7.82
C VAL A 215 10.84 -13.30 8.01
N ARG A 216 11.66 -13.43 6.96
CA ARG A 216 12.98 -12.83 6.91
C ARG A 216 12.86 -11.32 6.65
N GLY A 217 13.45 -10.51 7.53
CA GLY A 217 13.68 -9.08 7.34
C GLY A 217 15.09 -8.78 6.85
N PRO A 218 15.42 -7.50 6.56
CA PRO A 218 16.77 -7.04 6.23
C PRO A 218 17.77 -7.31 7.37
N GLY A 219 19.02 -7.60 7.01
CA GLY A 219 20.08 -7.85 7.98
C GLY A 219 19.77 -9.00 8.92
N ARG A 220 19.93 -8.76 10.21
CA ARG A 220 19.71 -9.74 11.29
C ARG A 220 18.24 -9.89 11.69
N ARG A 221 17.31 -9.11 11.15
CA ARG A 221 15.89 -9.07 11.56
C ARG A 221 15.14 -10.30 11.08
N ARG A 222 14.39 -10.92 11.98
CA ARG A 222 13.47 -12.02 11.72
C ARG A 222 12.17 -11.78 12.46
N ARG A 223 11.05 -12.10 11.83
CA ARG A 223 9.74 -12.02 12.47
C ARG A 223 9.13 -13.40 12.57
N TRP A 224 8.55 -13.64 13.72
CA TRP A 224 7.65 -14.76 13.97
C TRP A 224 6.26 -14.23 14.32
N GLU A 225 5.26 -14.89 13.76
CA GLU A 225 3.87 -14.60 14.06
C GLU A 225 3.21 -15.94 14.43
N LEU A 226 2.67 -16.04 15.66
CA LEU A 226 2.08 -17.25 16.19
C LEU A 226 0.61 -17.01 16.45
N ARG A 227 -0.26 -17.87 15.91
CA ARG A 227 -1.68 -17.81 16.21
C ARG A 227 -1.90 -18.11 17.68
N LEU A 228 -2.72 -17.30 18.33
CA LEU A 228 -3.11 -17.50 19.73
C LEU A 228 -4.49 -18.14 19.79
N GLU A 229 -4.67 -19.02 20.76
CA GLU A 229 -5.99 -19.41 21.24
C GLU A 229 -6.54 -18.35 22.20
N ASP A 230 -7.85 -18.37 22.43
CA ASP A 230 -8.50 -17.40 23.31
C ASP A 230 -7.85 -17.41 24.71
N GLY A 231 -7.37 -16.23 25.13
CA GLY A 231 -6.72 -16.06 26.43
C GLY A 231 -5.26 -16.52 26.55
N ALA A 232 -4.64 -16.99 25.45
CA ALA A 232 -3.25 -17.50 25.45
C ALA A 232 -2.18 -16.40 25.24
N ALA A 233 -2.52 -15.12 25.38
CA ALA A 233 -1.58 -14.02 25.21
C ALA A 233 -0.44 -14.10 26.24
N PRO A 234 0.86 -14.02 25.85
CA PRO A 234 1.95 -14.01 26.80
C PRO A 234 1.97 -12.67 27.57
N GLU A 235 2.06 -12.76 28.90
CA GLU A 235 2.12 -11.59 29.78
C GLU A 235 3.54 -11.04 29.91
N THR A 236 4.56 -11.85 29.59
CA THR A 236 5.97 -11.52 29.76
C THR A 236 6.80 -11.97 28.57
N GLU A 237 7.98 -11.38 28.39
CA GLU A 237 8.95 -11.80 27.38
C GLU A 237 9.36 -13.26 27.55
N ALA A 238 9.53 -13.74 28.79
CA ALA A 238 9.85 -15.12 29.06
C ALA A 238 8.78 -16.09 28.53
N LYS A 239 7.50 -15.75 28.66
CA LYS A 239 6.40 -16.51 28.08
C LYS A 239 6.39 -16.48 26.55
N ALA A 240 6.73 -15.35 25.95
CA ALA A 240 6.89 -15.26 24.49
C ALA A 240 8.02 -16.17 23.98
N TRP A 241 9.16 -16.24 24.72
CA TRP A 241 10.25 -17.16 24.43
C TRP A 241 9.85 -18.64 24.58
N GLU A 242 9.06 -19.00 25.60
CA GLU A 242 8.53 -20.35 25.75
C GLU A 242 7.69 -20.77 24.51
N MET A 243 6.92 -19.87 23.94
CA MET A 243 6.13 -20.13 22.73
C MET A 243 6.98 -20.30 21.47
N LEU A 244 8.16 -19.66 21.44
CA LEU A 244 9.09 -19.71 20.30
C LEU A 244 10.08 -20.88 20.36
N GLN A 245 10.24 -21.55 21.51
CA GLN A 245 11.32 -22.50 21.80
C GLN A 245 11.52 -23.63 20.78
N ARG A 246 10.47 -24.00 20.04
CA ARG A 246 10.58 -25.02 18.98
C ARG A 246 11.33 -24.54 17.74
N TRP A 247 11.49 -23.21 17.55
CA TRP A 247 12.11 -22.62 16.35
C TRP A 247 13.39 -21.84 16.67
N VAL A 248 13.44 -21.16 17.80
CA VAL A 248 14.54 -20.27 18.17
C VAL A 248 14.63 -20.14 19.68
N SER A 249 15.84 -20.00 20.20
CA SER A 249 16.12 -19.83 21.62
C SER A 249 16.72 -18.45 21.95
N PRO A 250 16.71 -18.01 23.22
CA PRO A 250 17.34 -16.76 23.63
C PRO A 250 18.87 -16.72 23.40
N GLU A 251 19.55 -17.87 23.26
CA GLU A 251 20.97 -17.92 22.93
C GLU A 251 21.24 -17.57 21.47
N ASP A 252 20.25 -17.81 20.58
CA ASP A 252 20.35 -17.65 19.13
C ASP A 252 19.90 -16.29 18.64
N ALA A 253 19.12 -15.54 19.44
CA ALA A 253 18.54 -14.26 19.04
C ALA A 253 18.24 -13.35 20.24
N GLU A 254 18.17 -12.04 19.97
CA GLU A 254 17.69 -11.00 20.87
C GLU A 254 16.27 -10.60 20.48
N MET A 255 15.35 -10.45 21.43
CA MET A 255 14.00 -10.02 21.20
C MET A 255 13.92 -8.48 21.16
N GLU A 256 13.69 -7.91 19.98
CA GLU A 256 13.43 -6.48 19.84
C GLU A 256 12.04 -6.12 20.35
N ARG A 257 11.06 -7.02 20.15
CA ARG A 257 9.67 -6.78 20.50
C ARG A 257 8.85 -8.06 20.54
N PHE A 258 7.86 -8.10 21.42
CA PHE A 258 6.68 -8.93 21.25
C PHE A 258 5.40 -8.12 21.46
N ALA A 259 4.34 -8.44 20.73
CA ALA A 259 3.04 -7.80 20.86
C ALA A 259 1.93 -8.70 20.34
N VAL A 260 0.77 -8.62 20.97
CA VAL A 260 -0.43 -9.30 20.48
C VAL A 260 -1.21 -8.35 19.59
N TYR A 261 -1.53 -8.82 18.39
CA TYR A 261 -2.38 -8.12 17.43
C TYR A 261 -3.64 -8.92 17.12
N THR A 262 -4.76 -8.26 17.17
CA THR A 262 -6.00 -8.80 16.62
C THR A 262 -6.05 -8.52 15.11
N PHE A 263 -5.82 -9.53 14.30
CA PHE A 263 -5.97 -9.44 12.84
C PHE A 263 -7.45 -9.47 12.48
N ARG A 264 -7.91 -8.47 11.76
CA ARG A 264 -9.31 -8.28 11.39
C ARG A 264 -9.45 -8.00 9.90
N SER A 265 -10.59 -8.38 9.34
CA SER A 265 -11.03 -7.92 8.03
C SER A 265 -12.22 -6.97 8.20
N ALA A 266 -12.05 -5.73 7.77
CA ALA A 266 -13.13 -4.73 7.82
C ALA A 266 -12.90 -3.68 6.73
N ILE A 267 -13.98 -3.04 6.28
CA ILE A 267 -13.92 -1.99 5.27
C ILE A 267 -14.91 -0.87 5.64
N ALA A 268 -14.48 0.38 5.54
CA ALA A 268 -15.33 1.54 5.80
C ALA A 268 -16.42 1.64 4.72
N LYS A 269 -17.65 1.95 5.14
CA LYS A 269 -18.79 2.11 4.21
C LYS A 269 -18.60 3.29 3.27
N ASP A 270 -18.08 4.39 3.81
CA ASP A 270 -17.83 5.62 3.06
C ASP A 270 -16.34 6.01 3.19
N TRP A 271 -15.67 6.16 2.06
CA TRP A 271 -14.26 6.61 2.03
C TRP A 271 -14.15 8.11 1.73
N ARG A 272 -15.30 8.72 1.42
CA ARG A 272 -15.44 10.15 1.23
C ARG A 272 -16.72 10.66 1.86
N VAL A 273 -16.62 11.67 2.71
CA VAL A 273 -17.74 12.42 3.25
C VAL A 273 -17.47 13.90 3.01
N GLY A 274 -18.14 14.48 2.01
CA GLY A 274 -17.91 15.87 1.62
C GLY A 274 -16.47 16.11 1.13
N ARG A 275 -15.71 16.88 1.90
CA ARG A 275 -14.31 17.25 1.65
C ARG A 275 -13.30 16.38 2.40
N CYS A 276 -13.78 15.39 3.14
CA CYS A 276 -12.95 14.49 3.93
C CYS A 276 -12.85 13.12 3.28
N PHE A 277 -11.64 12.56 3.27
CA PHE A 277 -11.31 11.25 2.71
C PHE A 277 -10.67 10.35 3.77
N LEU A 278 -10.78 9.03 3.58
CA LEU A 278 -10.09 8.01 4.37
C LEU A 278 -9.17 7.21 3.46
N ALA A 279 -7.96 6.86 3.94
CA ALA A 279 -6.99 6.05 3.22
C ALA A 279 -6.24 5.09 4.15
N GLY A 280 -5.80 3.94 3.64
CA GLY A 280 -5.11 2.91 4.40
C GLY A 280 -5.97 2.34 5.53
N ASP A 281 -5.36 2.03 6.67
CA ASP A 281 -6.06 1.40 7.81
C ASP A 281 -7.22 2.26 8.36
N ALA A 282 -7.31 3.54 8.04
CA ALA A 282 -8.46 4.37 8.34
C ALA A 282 -9.71 3.96 7.52
N ALA A 283 -9.50 3.45 6.31
CA ALA A 283 -10.55 3.02 5.39
C ALA A 283 -10.77 1.50 5.37
N HIS A 284 -9.73 0.69 5.63
CA HIS A 284 -9.84 -0.78 5.54
C HIS A 284 -8.79 -1.50 6.38
N LEU A 285 -9.16 -2.65 6.93
CA LEU A 285 -8.29 -3.54 7.68
C LEU A 285 -8.15 -4.87 6.95
N THR A 286 -6.91 -5.25 6.64
CA THR A 286 -6.58 -6.47 5.90
C THR A 286 -5.75 -7.38 6.77
N PRO A 287 -6.12 -8.68 6.92
CA PRO A 287 -5.26 -9.65 7.59
C PRO A 287 -3.88 -9.74 6.90
N PRO A 288 -2.78 -9.90 7.66
CA PRO A 288 -1.42 -9.69 7.14
C PRO A 288 -0.86 -10.82 6.29
N PHE A 289 -1.58 -11.92 6.09
CA PHE A 289 -1.08 -13.17 5.48
C PHE A 289 -0.51 -13.02 4.06
N MET A 290 -0.91 -11.97 3.33
CA MET A 290 -0.36 -11.63 2.03
C MET A 290 0.58 -10.41 2.08
N GLY A 291 0.70 -9.74 3.24
CA GLY A 291 1.45 -8.50 3.40
C GLY A 291 0.87 -7.31 2.61
N GLN A 292 -0.45 -7.27 2.36
CA GLN A 292 -1.08 -6.29 1.47
C GLN A 292 -1.73 -5.10 2.17
N GLY A 293 -1.79 -5.04 3.50
CA GLY A 293 -2.44 -3.94 4.22
C GLY A 293 -1.81 -2.57 3.91
N MET A 294 -0.50 -2.43 4.10
CA MET A 294 0.22 -1.20 3.76
C MET A 294 0.19 -0.93 2.25
N CYS A 295 0.36 -1.96 1.41
CA CYS A 295 0.31 -1.83 -0.04
C CYS A 295 -1.04 -1.28 -0.53
N ALA A 296 -2.15 -1.70 0.06
CA ALA A 296 -3.47 -1.15 -0.25
C ALA A 296 -3.55 0.34 0.05
N GLY A 297 -3.04 0.79 1.23
CA GLY A 297 -2.95 2.20 1.56
C GLY A 297 -2.02 3.00 0.63
N VAL A 298 -0.92 2.42 0.18
CA VAL A 298 -0.03 3.01 -0.86
C VAL A 298 -0.80 3.24 -2.16
N ARG A 299 -1.58 2.26 -2.60
CA ARG A 299 -2.44 2.38 -3.79
C ARG A 299 -3.55 3.40 -3.61
N ASP A 300 -4.13 3.50 -2.41
CA ASP A 300 -5.16 4.49 -2.12
C ASP A 300 -4.64 5.91 -2.36
N VAL A 301 -3.49 6.23 -1.77
CA VAL A 301 -2.93 7.58 -1.90
C VAL A 301 -2.33 7.83 -3.28
N ALA A 302 -1.87 6.82 -3.99
CA ALA A 302 -1.49 6.95 -5.39
C ALA A 302 -2.69 7.34 -6.26
N ASN A 303 -3.85 6.71 -6.04
CA ASN A 303 -5.10 7.01 -6.74
C ASN A 303 -5.67 8.39 -6.37
N LEU A 304 -5.60 8.76 -5.08
CA LEU A 304 -6.19 10.00 -4.58
C LEU A 304 -5.35 11.24 -4.89
N ALA A 305 -4.02 11.14 -4.82
CA ALA A 305 -3.12 12.31 -4.92
C ALA A 305 -3.25 13.08 -6.24
N TRP A 306 -3.26 12.38 -7.39
CA TRP A 306 -3.39 13.05 -8.67
C TRP A 306 -4.78 13.64 -8.91
N LYS A 307 -5.82 13.02 -8.34
CA LYS A 307 -7.21 13.50 -8.40
C LYS A 307 -7.37 14.79 -7.59
N LEU A 308 -6.85 14.80 -6.34
CA LEU A 308 -6.83 16.02 -5.52
C LEU A 308 -6.05 17.14 -6.22
N ALA A 309 -4.85 16.85 -6.72
CA ALA A 309 -4.05 17.85 -7.42
C ALA A 309 -4.77 18.39 -8.69
N GLY A 310 -5.43 17.53 -9.45
CA GLY A 310 -6.23 17.93 -10.61
C GLY A 310 -7.36 18.87 -10.24
N VAL A 311 -8.13 18.54 -9.20
CA VAL A 311 -9.25 19.38 -8.73
C VAL A 311 -8.76 20.71 -8.14
N LEU A 312 -7.71 20.69 -7.33
CA LEU A 312 -7.10 21.91 -6.77
C LEU A 312 -6.45 22.78 -7.85
N GLY A 313 -6.07 22.21 -8.99
CA GLY A 313 -5.63 22.92 -10.19
C GLY A 313 -6.77 23.44 -11.08
N GLY A 314 -8.03 23.39 -10.63
CA GLY A 314 -9.20 23.89 -11.36
C GLY A 314 -9.95 22.83 -12.18
N GLY A 315 -9.59 21.56 -12.05
CA GLY A 315 -10.28 20.45 -12.68
C GLY A 315 -11.64 20.14 -12.04
N ARG A 316 -12.38 19.22 -12.65
CA ARG A 316 -13.73 18.86 -12.23
C ARG A 316 -13.75 18.14 -10.88
N ALA A 317 -14.48 18.64 -9.89
CA ALA A 317 -14.61 18.06 -8.57
C ALA A 317 -15.17 16.62 -8.58
N GLY A 318 -15.99 16.26 -9.58
CA GLY A 318 -16.55 14.91 -9.75
C GLY A 318 -15.50 13.80 -10.00
N VAL A 319 -14.25 14.15 -10.36
CA VAL A 319 -13.15 13.19 -10.46
C VAL A 319 -12.90 12.49 -9.12
N LEU A 320 -13.10 13.19 -8.00
CA LEU A 320 -12.93 12.67 -6.66
C LEU A 320 -13.99 11.62 -6.27
N ASP A 321 -15.15 11.60 -6.91
CA ASP A 321 -16.21 10.62 -6.64
C ASP A 321 -15.78 9.20 -7.03
N SER A 322 -14.85 9.09 -7.99
CA SER A 322 -14.32 7.80 -8.43
C SER A 322 -13.33 7.17 -7.46
N TYR A 323 -12.84 7.87 -6.45
CA TYR A 323 -11.83 7.34 -5.53
C TYR A 323 -12.31 6.07 -4.83
N GLN A 324 -13.45 6.14 -4.14
CA GLN A 324 -14.00 5.00 -3.43
C GLN A 324 -14.39 3.88 -4.39
N SER A 325 -15.14 4.16 -5.46
CA SER A 325 -15.63 3.11 -6.36
C SER A 325 -14.50 2.33 -7.03
N GLU A 326 -13.39 2.97 -7.36
CA GLU A 326 -12.20 2.33 -7.93
C GLU A 326 -11.44 1.51 -6.89
N ARG A 327 -11.17 2.09 -5.72
CA ARG A 327 -10.33 1.46 -4.70
C ARG A 327 -11.05 0.38 -3.90
N PHE A 328 -12.33 0.57 -3.62
CA PHE A 328 -13.12 -0.35 -2.80
C PHE A 328 -13.12 -1.78 -3.37
N ALA A 329 -13.45 -1.93 -4.66
CA ALA A 329 -13.49 -3.25 -5.30
C ALA A 329 -12.11 -3.94 -5.28
N ASN A 330 -11.04 -3.17 -5.59
CA ASN A 330 -9.67 -3.67 -5.56
C ASN A 330 -9.25 -4.13 -4.16
N VAL A 331 -9.53 -3.34 -3.13
CA VAL A 331 -9.20 -3.67 -1.74
C VAL A 331 -10.03 -4.85 -1.24
N GLN A 332 -11.31 -4.91 -1.58
CA GLN A 332 -12.20 -6.02 -1.18
C GLN A 332 -11.67 -7.37 -1.70
N GLU A 333 -11.17 -7.41 -2.92
CA GLU A 333 -10.57 -8.62 -3.51
C GLU A 333 -9.30 -9.04 -2.74
N PHE A 334 -8.40 -8.09 -2.42
CA PHE A 334 -7.23 -8.37 -1.60
C PHE A 334 -7.58 -8.87 -0.19
N ILE A 335 -8.60 -8.29 0.44
CA ILE A 335 -9.07 -8.73 1.76
C ILE A 335 -9.61 -10.17 1.67
N ALA A 336 -10.44 -10.48 0.67
CA ALA A 336 -11.01 -11.81 0.48
C ALA A 336 -9.89 -12.87 0.33
N LEU A 337 -8.89 -12.59 -0.49
CA LEU A 337 -7.74 -13.48 -0.67
C LEU A 337 -6.89 -13.63 0.60
N ALA A 338 -6.67 -12.55 1.34
CA ALA A 338 -5.95 -12.62 2.61
C ALA A 338 -6.71 -13.45 3.65
N VAL A 339 -8.03 -13.30 3.73
CA VAL A 339 -8.90 -14.11 4.60
C VAL A 339 -8.85 -15.59 4.22
N ASP A 340 -8.94 -15.91 2.92
CA ASP A 340 -8.86 -17.28 2.44
C ASP A 340 -7.50 -17.91 2.74
N LEU A 341 -6.41 -17.14 2.62
CA LEU A 341 -5.08 -17.59 2.98
C LEU A 341 -4.96 -17.83 4.49
N GLY A 342 -5.48 -16.93 5.31
CA GLY A 342 -5.50 -17.09 6.77
C GLY A 342 -6.28 -18.33 7.21
N ARG A 343 -7.41 -18.61 6.57
CA ARG A 343 -8.17 -19.85 6.79
C ARG A 343 -7.37 -21.07 6.38
N LEU A 344 -6.64 -21.01 5.25
CA LEU A 344 -5.80 -22.10 4.77
C LEU A 344 -4.67 -22.45 5.75
N ILE A 345 -3.99 -21.44 6.31
CA ILE A 345 -2.91 -21.64 7.31
C ILE A 345 -3.44 -22.35 8.56
N SER A 346 -4.69 -22.09 8.91
CA SER A 346 -5.35 -22.70 10.07
C SER A 346 -6.02 -24.06 9.77
N GLN A 347 -5.93 -24.57 8.52
CA GLN A 347 -6.52 -25.85 8.11
C GLN A 347 -5.53 -27.01 8.27
N THR A 348 -6.07 -28.24 8.14
CA THR A 348 -5.25 -29.45 8.13
C THR A 348 -4.31 -29.47 6.92
N THR A 349 -3.19 -30.17 7.07
CA THR A 349 -2.15 -30.43 6.06
C THR A 349 -2.72 -30.84 4.69
N ALA A 350 -3.80 -31.67 4.69
CA ALA A 350 -4.46 -32.13 3.47
C ALA A 350 -5.18 -31.01 2.70
N GLY A 351 -5.80 -30.06 3.40
CA GLY A 351 -6.49 -28.91 2.78
C GLY A 351 -5.51 -27.96 2.08
N VAL A 352 -4.33 -27.75 2.65
CA VAL A 352 -3.28 -26.93 2.07
C VAL A 352 -2.70 -27.57 0.80
N ALA A 353 -2.38 -28.84 0.82
CA ALA A 353 -1.82 -29.57 -0.31
C ALA A 353 -2.77 -29.61 -1.53
N ALA A 354 -4.09 -29.58 -1.30
CA ALA A 354 -5.09 -29.61 -2.36
C ALA A 354 -5.16 -28.31 -3.22
N LYS A 355 -4.65 -27.17 -2.72
CA LYS A 355 -4.70 -25.87 -3.45
C LYS A 355 -3.73 -25.76 -4.63
N GLY A 356 -2.71 -26.62 -4.73
CA GLY A 356 -1.78 -26.63 -5.86
C GLY A 356 -0.95 -25.35 -5.99
N LYS A 357 -0.69 -24.91 -7.25
CA LYS A 357 0.13 -23.72 -7.52
C LYS A 357 -0.65 -22.45 -7.23
N MET A 358 -0.12 -21.60 -6.36
CA MET A 358 -0.61 -20.25 -6.14
C MET A 358 -0.05 -19.29 -7.21
N LYS A 359 -0.85 -18.29 -7.60
CA LYS A 359 -0.44 -17.25 -8.54
C LYS A 359 -0.51 -15.89 -7.87
N SER A 360 0.42 -15.01 -8.24
CA SER A 360 0.30 -13.58 -7.94
C SER A 360 -0.90 -13.02 -8.71
N ILE A 361 -1.65 -12.15 -8.06
CA ILE A 361 -2.77 -11.46 -8.69
C ILE A 361 -2.56 -9.96 -8.53
N TRP A 362 -3.05 -9.22 -9.50
CA TRP A 362 -3.17 -7.77 -9.46
C TRP A 362 -4.63 -7.42 -9.76
N PRO A 363 -5.48 -7.28 -8.72
CA PRO A 363 -6.86 -6.89 -8.90
C PRO A 363 -6.97 -5.56 -9.64
N ALA A 364 -7.88 -5.49 -10.61
CA ALA A 364 -8.16 -4.25 -11.30
C ALA A 364 -8.88 -3.25 -10.38
N LEU A 365 -8.87 -1.98 -10.77
CA LEU A 365 -9.72 -0.98 -10.13
C LEU A 365 -11.20 -1.30 -10.40
N GLY A 366 -12.06 -0.90 -9.47
CA GLY A 366 -13.50 -0.93 -9.69
C GLY A 366 -13.96 0.09 -10.74
N ALA A 367 -15.28 0.18 -10.94
CA ALA A 367 -15.87 1.14 -11.85
C ALA A 367 -15.53 2.59 -11.43
N GLY A 368 -15.03 3.40 -12.37
CA GLY A 368 -14.61 4.77 -12.10
C GLY A 368 -14.23 5.52 -13.37
N LEU A 369 -13.09 6.21 -13.31
CA LEU A 369 -12.52 6.93 -14.45
C LEU A 369 -11.83 5.96 -15.39
N GLY A 370 -12.33 5.80 -16.59
CA GLY A 370 -11.73 4.98 -17.62
C GLY A 370 -12.76 4.39 -18.56
N ALA A 371 -12.26 3.93 -19.71
CA ALA A 371 -13.09 3.29 -20.73
C ALA A 371 -13.59 1.91 -20.21
N ARG A 372 -14.82 1.56 -20.59
CA ARG A 372 -15.41 0.24 -20.30
C ARG A 372 -15.09 -0.74 -21.42
N ASP A 373 -13.82 -0.89 -21.75
CA ASP A 373 -13.28 -1.70 -22.84
C ASP A 373 -12.63 -3.03 -22.37
N GLY A 374 -12.74 -3.34 -21.09
CA GLY A 374 -12.10 -4.50 -20.46
C GLY A 374 -10.62 -4.30 -20.12
N LEU A 375 -9.98 -3.20 -20.55
CA LEU A 375 -8.62 -2.81 -20.20
C LEU A 375 -8.57 -1.70 -19.15
N GLY A 376 -9.56 -0.81 -19.18
CA GLY A 376 -9.68 0.27 -18.19
C GLY A 376 -9.67 -0.27 -16.76
N GLY A 377 -8.85 0.35 -15.90
CA GLY A 377 -8.65 -0.09 -14.52
C GLY A 377 -7.65 -1.23 -14.32
N THR A 378 -7.09 -1.83 -15.39
CA THR A 378 -5.98 -2.79 -15.25
C THR A 378 -4.64 -2.08 -15.07
N LEU A 379 -3.69 -2.73 -14.41
CA LEU A 379 -2.35 -2.17 -14.19
C LEU A 379 -1.53 -2.24 -15.49
N ALA A 380 -1.02 -1.08 -15.93
CA ALA A 380 -0.17 -0.99 -17.12
C ALA A 380 1.28 -1.40 -16.80
N PRO A 381 2.00 -2.04 -17.74
CA PRO A 381 3.43 -2.26 -17.57
C PRO A 381 4.19 -0.93 -17.58
N GLN A 382 5.35 -0.89 -16.93
CA GLN A 382 6.37 0.12 -17.13
C GLN A 382 7.36 -0.37 -18.20
N VAL A 383 7.57 0.44 -19.24
CA VAL A 383 8.53 0.12 -20.31
C VAL A 383 9.65 1.15 -20.32
N ARG A 384 10.82 0.76 -20.84
CA ARG A 384 11.92 1.69 -21.04
C ARG A 384 11.75 2.44 -22.34
N ALA A 385 11.77 3.76 -22.26
CA ALA A 385 11.83 4.64 -23.41
C ALA A 385 13.22 4.59 -24.10
N ALA A 386 13.33 5.16 -25.28
CA ALA A 386 14.58 5.18 -26.06
C ALA A 386 15.75 5.88 -25.35
N ASP A 387 15.47 6.80 -24.43
CA ASP A 387 16.45 7.50 -23.59
C ASP A 387 16.82 6.74 -22.31
N GLY A 388 16.27 5.52 -22.13
CA GLY A 388 16.55 4.63 -21.00
C GLY A 388 15.67 4.89 -19.77
N ARG A 389 14.87 5.98 -19.72
CA ARG A 389 13.92 6.24 -18.62
C ARG A 389 12.76 5.25 -18.65
N LEU A 390 12.20 5.00 -17.51
CA LEU A 390 10.91 4.27 -17.40
C LEU A 390 9.76 5.15 -17.87
N SER A 391 8.69 4.53 -18.37
CA SER A 391 7.53 5.25 -18.94
C SER A 391 6.90 6.24 -17.95
N ASP A 392 6.85 5.91 -16.66
CA ASP A 392 6.33 6.80 -15.63
C ASP A 392 7.22 8.02 -15.39
N GLU A 393 8.55 7.86 -15.55
CA GLU A 393 9.51 8.98 -15.47
C GLU A 393 9.38 9.92 -16.68
N VAL A 394 9.06 9.38 -17.85
CA VAL A 394 8.76 10.18 -19.05
C VAL A 394 7.47 10.98 -18.86
N ALA A 395 6.49 10.39 -18.19
CA ALA A 395 5.19 11.02 -17.90
C ALA A 395 5.27 12.10 -16.81
N ASP A 396 6.29 12.09 -15.97
CA ASP A 396 6.50 13.00 -14.83
C ASP A 396 5.23 13.20 -13.98
N GLY A 397 4.59 12.10 -13.61
CA GLY A 397 3.37 12.08 -12.81
C GLY A 397 2.09 12.48 -13.54
N GLY A 398 2.13 12.64 -14.86
CA GLY A 398 0.97 12.92 -15.72
C GLY A 398 0.37 11.67 -16.36
N PHE A 399 -0.63 11.88 -17.22
CA PHE A 399 -1.09 10.86 -18.17
C PHE A 399 -0.07 10.68 -19.29
N TYR A 400 0.02 9.47 -19.82
CA TYR A 400 0.80 9.18 -21.01
C TYR A 400 0.15 8.11 -21.88
N VAL A 401 0.61 7.99 -23.12
CA VAL A 401 0.21 6.94 -24.06
C VAL A 401 1.33 5.91 -24.13
N LEU A 402 0.97 4.64 -23.99
CA LEU A 402 1.80 3.50 -24.33
C LEU A 402 1.29 2.93 -25.66
N ALA A 403 2.09 2.97 -26.73
CA ALA A 403 1.66 2.60 -28.08
C ALA A 403 2.70 1.77 -28.83
N GLN A 404 2.27 1.09 -29.89
CA GLN A 404 3.14 0.31 -30.78
C GLN A 404 4.04 1.19 -31.65
N ALA A 405 3.66 2.46 -31.88
CA ALA A 405 4.44 3.39 -32.70
C ALA A 405 4.37 4.82 -32.11
N ARG A 406 5.37 5.65 -32.50
CA ARG A 406 5.42 7.05 -32.09
C ARG A 406 4.52 7.91 -32.95
N PHE A 407 3.81 8.85 -32.35
CA PHE A 407 3.01 9.88 -33.00
C PHE A 407 2.88 11.10 -32.07
N ASP A 408 2.40 12.21 -32.62
CA ASP A 408 2.19 13.43 -31.84
C ASP A 408 0.86 13.35 -31.09
N ALA A 409 0.92 13.53 -29.79
CA ALA A 409 -0.24 13.57 -28.92
C ALA A 409 -0.11 14.68 -27.88
N ALA A 410 -1.23 14.98 -27.25
CA ALA A 410 -1.34 16.00 -26.21
C ALA A 410 -0.67 15.60 -24.87
N VAL A 411 -0.28 14.35 -24.73
CA VAL A 411 0.45 13.75 -23.60
C VAL A 411 1.66 12.99 -24.13
N PRO A 412 2.70 12.70 -23.32
CA PRO A 412 3.84 11.93 -23.76
C PRO A 412 3.44 10.59 -24.40
N VAL A 413 4.10 10.21 -25.49
CA VAL A 413 3.93 8.91 -26.14
C VAL A 413 5.20 8.08 -25.94
N VAL A 414 5.08 6.96 -25.27
CA VAL A 414 6.13 5.98 -25.05
C VAL A 414 5.86 4.77 -25.94
N VAL A 415 6.87 4.37 -26.72
CA VAL A 415 6.73 3.20 -27.59
C VAL A 415 7.04 1.94 -26.80
N ALA A 416 6.07 1.03 -26.74
CA ALA A 416 6.23 -0.29 -26.13
C ALA A 416 6.86 -1.25 -27.15
N ALA A 417 7.72 -2.15 -26.67
CA ALA A 417 8.09 -3.33 -27.43
C ALA A 417 6.87 -4.21 -27.70
N GLU A 418 6.92 -4.98 -28.77
CA GLU A 418 5.88 -5.96 -29.11
C GLU A 418 5.56 -6.91 -27.94
N GLY A 419 4.32 -7.32 -27.81
CA GLY A 419 3.84 -8.28 -26.81
C GLY A 419 2.62 -7.78 -26.05
N TRP A 420 2.78 -7.01 -24.98
CA TRP A 420 1.67 -6.68 -24.06
C TRP A 420 0.47 -6.00 -24.75
N LEU A 421 0.71 -5.10 -25.69
CA LEU A 421 -0.34 -4.42 -26.47
C LEU A 421 -0.97 -5.37 -27.51
N SER A 422 -0.13 -6.10 -28.27
CA SER A 422 -0.60 -7.03 -29.32
C SER A 422 -1.39 -8.20 -28.73
N ASP A 423 -0.98 -8.74 -27.58
CA ASP A 423 -1.73 -9.78 -26.87
C ASP A 423 -3.13 -9.35 -26.45
N ARG A 424 -3.38 -8.03 -26.39
CA ARG A 424 -4.66 -7.42 -26.05
C ARG A 424 -5.42 -6.87 -27.26
N GLY A 425 -4.87 -7.00 -28.45
CA GLY A 425 -5.49 -6.56 -29.70
C GLY A 425 -5.63 -5.04 -29.81
N VAL A 426 -4.77 -4.26 -29.12
CA VAL A 426 -4.82 -2.79 -29.16
C VAL A 426 -3.55 -2.21 -29.78
N PHE A 427 -3.69 -1.08 -30.49
CA PHE A 427 -2.57 -0.27 -30.94
C PHE A 427 -1.88 0.44 -29.78
N GLY A 428 -2.64 0.81 -28.76
CA GLY A 428 -2.09 1.42 -27.56
C GLY A 428 -3.12 1.65 -26.47
N VAL A 429 -2.64 2.16 -25.34
CA VAL A 429 -3.44 2.51 -24.16
C VAL A 429 -3.06 3.89 -23.64
N VAL A 430 -4.01 4.59 -23.04
CA VAL A 430 -3.74 5.77 -22.21
C VAL A 430 -3.55 5.29 -20.77
N VAL A 431 -2.44 5.68 -20.15
CA VAL A 431 -2.08 5.31 -18.77
C VAL A 431 -2.25 6.52 -17.85
N ARG A 432 -2.84 6.29 -16.70
CA ARG A 432 -3.14 7.28 -15.66
C ARG A 432 -1.90 7.54 -14.79
N PRO A 433 -1.87 8.66 -14.04
CA PRO A 433 -0.80 9.00 -13.13
C PRO A 433 -0.53 7.97 -12.01
N ASP A 434 -1.51 7.12 -11.70
CA ASP A 434 -1.41 6.02 -10.73
C ASP A 434 -0.99 4.68 -11.36
N GLY A 435 -0.59 4.68 -12.65
CA GLY A 435 -0.10 3.51 -13.36
C GLY A 435 -1.17 2.58 -13.92
N TYR A 436 -2.45 2.90 -13.75
CA TYR A 436 -3.55 2.10 -14.29
C TYR A 436 -3.96 2.57 -15.69
N VAL A 437 -4.45 1.65 -16.50
CA VAL A 437 -4.98 1.95 -17.84
C VAL A 437 -6.26 2.77 -17.70
N PHE A 438 -6.32 3.90 -18.41
CA PHE A 438 -7.56 4.67 -18.59
C PHE A 438 -8.45 4.02 -19.64
N GLY A 439 -7.88 3.62 -20.78
CA GLY A 439 -8.54 2.92 -21.87
C GLY A 439 -7.56 2.56 -22.95
N GLY A 440 -7.98 1.66 -23.85
CA GLY A 440 -7.24 1.19 -25.01
C GLY A 440 -7.94 1.55 -26.32
N ALA A 441 -7.18 1.59 -27.43
CA ALA A 441 -7.70 1.78 -28.76
C ALA A 441 -6.96 0.92 -29.79
N GLU A 442 -7.67 0.51 -30.84
CA GLU A 442 -7.13 -0.31 -31.93
C GLU A 442 -6.33 0.50 -32.95
N ASP A 443 -6.45 1.86 -32.89
CA ASP A 443 -5.75 2.77 -33.79
C ASP A 443 -5.31 4.08 -33.07
N GLN A 444 -4.53 4.88 -33.81
CA GLN A 444 -4.03 6.16 -33.34
C GLN A 444 -5.15 7.19 -33.08
N ALA A 445 -6.21 7.20 -33.89
CA ALA A 445 -7.29 8.17 -33.76
C ALA A 445 -8.06 7.96 -32.44
N GLY A 446 -8.39 6.74 -32.11
CA GLY A 446 -9.01 6.39 -30.81
C GLY A 446 -8.13 6.74 -29.62
N LEU A 447 -6.79 6.58 -29.71
CA LEU A 447 -5.87 7.00 -28.65
C LEU A 447 -5.85 8.52 -28.47
N LEU A 448 -5.91 9.29 -29.55
CA LEU A 448 -5.96 10.75 -29.47
C LEU A 448 -7.26 11.22 -28.80
N ASP A 449 -8.39 10.58 -29.09
CA ASP A 449 -9.68 10.86 -28.46
C ASP A 449 -9.65 10.56 -26.95
N LEU A 450 -9.12 9.40 -26.55
CA LEU A 450 -8.93 9.04 -25.15
C LEU A 450 -7.99 10.00 -24.41
N ALA A 451 -6.87 10.40 -25.02
CA ALA A 451 -5.94 11.37 -24.44
C ALA A 451 -6.60 12.76 -24.29
N ALA A 452 -7.44 13.17 -25.23
CA ALA A 452 -8.22 14.40 -25.15
C ALA A 452 -9.26 14.35 -24.02
N GLU A 453 -9.90 13.19 -23.81
CA GLU A 453 -10.82 12.95 -22.70
C GLU A 453 -10.11 13.09 -21.33
N CYS A 454 -8.96 12.45 -21.15
CA CYS A 454 -8.15 12.58 -19.93
C CYS A 454 -7.82 14.05 -19.60
N ARG A 455 -7.47 14.84 -20.59
CA ARG A 455 -7.23 16.29 -20.40
C ARG A 455 -8.47 17.04 -19.94
N ARG A 456 -9.65 16.66 -20.41
CA ARG A 456 -10.93 17.29 -19.98
C ARG A 456 -11.29 16.96 -18.54
N LEU A 457 -10.80 15.84 -18.00
CA LEU A 457 -11.00 15.49 -16.59
C LEU A 457 -10.18 16.39 -15.64
N LEU A 458 -9.02 16.88 -16.11
CA LEU A 458 -8.11 17.74 -15.35
C LEU A 458 -8.34 19.25 -15.58
N LYS A 459 -9.30 19.60 -16.44
CA LYS A 459 -9.74 20.97 -16.72
C LYS A 459 -11.20 21.16 -16.29
#